data_304a067f566f014baf6d7af2b8622101
#
_entry.id   304a067f566f014baf6d7af2b8622101
#
_cell.length_a   1.000
_cell.length_b   1.000
_cell.length_c   1.000
_cell.angle_alpha   90.00
_cell.angle_beta   90.00
_cell.angle_gamma   90.00
#
_symmetry.space_group_name_H-M   'P 1'
#
loop_
_entity.id
_entity.type
_entity.pdbx_description
1 polymer ?
#
loop_
_entity_poly.entity_id
_entity_poly.type
_entity_poly.pdbx_seq_one_letter_code
_entity_poly.pdbx_strand_id
1 'polypeptide(L)'
;MFSSAVFANPQTLIFCYEDKDVAPMFLGIGQEVPIDNPGASIEILKQLDADIPNVAISFVRKPWRRCLNDLELNRVNAVIASYRDGRERFAVYPTNEKGVLLEKFAVSRFSSCLIGRARFHKQWQTREVFQNKAFTIAIPNGYGLNSALKEEPFYIHNTFSKDKAFELLDKGVVQASVDLCQVDDLKVSSYQHKGSDVKPLYPPYETTDGYLIFSKQFYQQNSQLSKEIWQWLARFDSAQIYIKYLQAVE
;
A
#
# COMPACT_ATOMS: atom_id res chain seq x y z
N MET A 1 -6.38 30.18 -41.87
CA MET A 1 -5.79 30.52 -40.53
C MET A 1 -5.38 29.20 -39.92
N PHE A 2 -4.09 28.89 -39.89
CA PHE A 2 -3.59 27.69 -39.17
C PHE A 2 -3.44 28.06 -37.71
N SER A 3 -4.26 27.48 -36.84
CA SER A 3 -4.11 27.61 -35.41
C SER A 3 -2.88 26.77 -35.00
N SER A 4 -1.79 27.45 -34.69
CA SER A 4 -0.60 26.79 -34.11
C SER A 4 -1.00 26.29 -32.74
N ALA A 5 -1.14 24.99 -32.57
CA ALA A 5 -1.27 24.37 -31.27
C ALA A 5 0.03 24.62 -30.50
N VAL A 6 -0.02 25.48 -29.50
CA VAL A 6 1.06 25.68 -28.53
C VAL A 6 1.10 24.41 -27.68
N PHE A 7 2.00 23.49 -27.96
CA PHE A 7 2.28 22.37 -27.06
C PHE A 7 2.96 22.95 -25.83
N ALA A 8 2.22 23.06 -24.74
CA ALA A 8 2.80 23.38 -23.45
C ALA A 8 3.79 22.26 -23.07
N ASN A 9 4.98 22.61 -22.58
CA ASN A 9 5.90 21.61 -22.04
C ASN A 9 5.22 20.83 -20.92
N PRO A 10 5.39 19.51 -20.86
CA PRO A 10 4.80 18.70 -19.80
C PRO A 10 5.30 19.17 -18.42
N GLN A 11 4.38 19.21 -17.46
CA GLN A 11 4.71 19.56 -16.07
C GLN A 11 5.50 18.43 -15.42
N THR A 12 6.69 18.73 -14.91
CA THR A 12 7.49 17.74 -14.18
C THR A 12 6.84 17.43 -12.83
N LEU A 13 6.60 16.13 -12.58
CA LEU A 13 6.14 15.56 -11.32
C LEU A 13 7.26 14.71 -10.70
N ILE A 14 7.92 15.23 -9.67
CA ILE A 14 8.97 14.49 -8.95
C ILE A 14 8.27 13.58 -7.93
N PHE A 15 8.27 12.27 -8.20
CA PHE A 15 7.73 11.24 -7.32
C PHE A 15 8.83 10.64 -6.44
N CYS A 16 8.66 10.70 -5.11
CA CYS A 16 9.60 10.11 -4.16
C CYS A 16 9.04 8.84 -3.53
N TYR A 17 9.88 7.80 -3.42
CA TYR A 17 9.51 6.53 -2.80
C TYR A 17 10.66 5.89 -2.03
N GLU A 18 10.34 4.86 -1.25
CA GLU A 18 11.28 4.16 -0.36
C GLU A 18 12.48 3.59 -1.13
N ASP A 19 13.69 3.75 -0.58
CA ASP A 19 14.94 3.21 -1.11
C ASP A 19 15.22 1.76 -0.69
N LYS A 20 14.21 1.12 -0.09
CA LYS A 20 14.21 -0.29 0.32
C LYS A 20 13.17 -1.07 -0.47
N ASP A 21 13.34 -2.38 -0.42
CA ASP A 21 12.37 -3.32 -0.96
C ASP A 21 11.07 -3.29 -0.13
N VAL A 22 9.96 -2.98 -0.78
CA VAL A 22 8.60 -2.93 -0.19
C VAL A 22 7.64 -3.60 -1.17
N ALA A 23 7.84 -4.92 -1.35
CA ALA A 23 7.01 -5.71 -2.26
C ALA A 23 5.52 -5.69 -1.85
N PRO A 24 4.59 -5.68 -2.80
CA PRO A 24 4.76 -5.62 -4.26
C PRO A 24 4.91 -4.20 -4.81
N MET A 25 4.86 -3.17 -3.96
CA MET A 25 4.77 -1.75 -4.36
C MET A 25 6.06 -1.23 -5.01
N PHE A 26 7.19 -1.42 -4.33
CA PHE A 26 8.50 -0.93 -4.72
C PHE A 26 9.53 -2.05 -4.56
N LEU A 27 10.32 -2.31 -5.59
CA LEU A 27 11.38 -3.32 -5.54
C LEU A 27 12.76 -2.70 -5.67
N GLY A 28 13.77 -3.44 -5.21
CA GLY A 28 15.17 -3.04 -5.23
C GLY A 28 15.62 -2.23 -4.01
N ILE A 29 16.92 -2.14 -3.82
CA ILE A 29 17.59 -1.48 -2.70
C ILE A 29 18.51 -0.38 -3.23
N GLY A 30 18.55 0.77 -2.52
CA GLY A 30 19.41 1.90 -2.86
C GLY A 30 18.69 2.99 -3.62
N GLN A 31 19.45 3.97 -4.10
CA GLN A 31 18.91 5.21 -4.69
C GLN A 31 18.62 5.10 -6.19
N GLU A 32 19.12 4.09 -6.86
CA GLU A 32 18.87 3.87 -8.28
C GLU A 32 17.47 3.32 -8.50
N VAL A 33 16.78 3.83 -9.50
CA VAL A 33 15.47 3.31 -9.93
C VAL A 33 15.69 2.06 -10.76
N PRO A 34 15.20 0.88 -10.34
CA PRO A 34 15.36 -0.32 -11.14
C PRO A 34 14.74 -0.17 -12.53
N ILE A 35 15.48 -0.58 -13.57
CA ILE A 35 14.99 -0.57 -14.96
C ILE A 35 13.95 -1.67 -15.13
N ASP A 36 14.30 -2.87 -14.66
CA ASP A 36 13.47 -4.05 -14.71
C ASP A 36 12.81 -4.30 -13.34
N ASN A 37 11.56 -4.72 -13.35
CA ASN A 37 10.80 -5.05 -12.15
C ASN A 37 10.88 -3.98 -11.03
N PRO A 38 10.55 -2.71 -11.30
CA PRO A 38 10.71 -1.63 -10.32
C PRO A 38 9.68 -1.67 -9.18
N GLY A 39 8.70 -2.55 -9.27
CA GLY A 39 7.55 -2.65 -8.38
C GLY A 39 6.27 -2.09 -9.02
N ALA A 40 5.14 -2.65 -8.59
CA ALA A 40 3.82 -2.37 -9.18
C ALA A 40 3.48 -0.87 -9.21
N SER A 41 3.73 -0.15 -8.12
CA SER A 41 3.43 1.30 -8.05
C SER A 41 4.22 2.11 -9.08
N ILE A 42 5.46 1.70 -9.38
CA ILE A 42 6.28 2.39 -10.38
C ILE A 42 5.80 2.05 -11.79
N GLU A 43 5.39 0.81 -12.08
CA GLU A 43 4.79 0.45 -13.38
C GLU A 43 3.49 1.25 -13.62
N ILE A 44 2.63 1.36 -12.61
CA ILE A 44 1.39 2.15 -12.70
C ILE A 44 1.71 3.62 -13.02
N LEU A 45 2.68 4.21 -12.34
CA LEU A 45 3.05 5.61 -12.58
C LEU A 45 3.75 5.82 -13.93
N LYS A 46 4.51 4.84 -14.44
CA LYS A 46 5.06 4.87 -15.81
C LYS A 46 3.95 4.81 -16.85
N GLN A 47 2.90 4.03 -16.60
CA GLN A 47 1.74 4.00 -17.52
C GLN A 47 0.97 5.33 -17.49
N LEU A 48 0.79 5.91 -16.30
CA LEU A 48 0.20 7.25 -16.14
C LEU A 48 1.00 8.30 -16.92
N ASP A 49 2.32 8.29 -16.81
CA ASP A 49 3.24 9.17 -17.54
C ASP A 49 3.07 9.07 -19.06
N ALA A 50 2.87 7.85 -19.56
CA ALA A 50 2.62 7.60 -20.98
C ALA A 50 1.23 8.07 -21.44
N ASP A 51 0.21 7.95 -20.59
CA ASP A 51 -1.20 8.20 -20.92
C ASP A 51 -1.61 9.67 -20.75
N ILE A 52 -0.92 10.45 -19.92
CA ILE A 52 -1.21 11.87 -19.67
C ILE A 52 -0.12 12.77 -20.29
N PRO A 53 -0.32 13.33 -21.48
CA PRO A 53 0.72 14.08 -22.21
C PRO A 53 1.25 15.33 -21.48
N ASN A 54 0.46 15.87 -20.54
CA ASN A 54 0.79 17.11 -19.82
C ASN A 54 1.61 16.90 -18.55
N VAL A 55 2.04 15.66 -18.26
CA VAL A 55 2.91 15.33 -17.13
C VAL A 55 4.16 14.60 -17.61
N ALA A 56 5.27 14.81 -16.92
CA ALA A 56 6.50 14.04 -17.06
C ALA A 56 6.96 13.61 -15.67
N ILE A 57 6.91 12.30 -15.37
CA ILE A 57 7.21 11.80 -14.02
C ILE A 57 8.69 11.51 -13.89
N SER A 58 9.32 12.12 -12.88
CA SER A 58 10.68 11.84 -12.47
C SER A 58 10.68 11.09 -11.15
N PHE A 59 11.37 9.96 -11.10
CA PHE A 59 11.41 9.07 -9.93
C PHE A 59 12.68 9.31 -9.11
N VAL A 60 12.52 9.45 -7.78
CA VAL A 60 13.64 9.55 -6.84
C VAL A 60 13.42 8.59 -5.67
N ARG A 61 14.51 7.92 -5.23
CA ARG A 61 14.48 6.98 -4.12
C ARG A 61 15.24 7.57 -2.93
N LYS A 62 14.59 7.53 -1.76
CA LYS A 62 15.16 8.02 -0.49
C LYS A 62 14.54 7.24 0.67
N PRO A 63 15.15 7.23 1.86
CA PRO A 63 14.47 6.74 3.06
C PRO A 63 13.10 7.41 3.22
N TRP A 64 12.07 6.65 3.55
CA TRP A 64 10.67 7.12 3.59
C TRP A 64 10.47 8.45 4.33
N ARG A 65 11.09 8.57 5.51
CA ARG A 65 11.02 9.81 6.29
C ARG A 65 11.58 11.01 5.53
N ARG A 66 12.58 10.78 4.67
CA ARG A 66 13.16 11.83 3.84
C ARG A 66 12.21 12.23 2.71
N CYS A 67 11.52 11.26 2.07
CA CYS A 67 10.48 11.55 1.09
C CYS A 67 9.38 12.42 1.68
N LEU A 68 8.89 12.10 2.89
CA LEU A 68 7.86 12.90 3.57
C LEU A 68 8.35 14.32 3.91
N ASN A 69 9.57 14.46 4.41
CA ASN A 69 10.15 15.76 4.69
C ASN A 69 10.38 16.59 3.41
N ASP A 70 10.84 15.95 2.34
CA ASP A 70 11.04 16.64 1.06
C ASP A 70 9.69 17.01 0.40
N LEU A 71 8.61 16.23 0.63
CA LEU A 71 7.24 16.59 0.23
C LEU A 71 6.75 17.83 1.00
N GLU A 72 6.95 17.88 2.32
CA GLU A 72 6.60 19.01 3.17
C GLU A 72 7.34 20.27 2.77
N LEU A 73 8.62 20.15 2.41
CA LEU A 73 9.46 21.26 1.93
C LEU A 73 9.30 21.56 0.43
N ASN A 74 8.35 20.90 -0.26
CA ASN A 74 8.10 21.03 -1.70
C ASN A 74 9.34 20.76 -2.60
N ARG A 75 10.27 19.92 -2.13
CA ARG A 75 11.45 19.47 -2.89
C ARG A 75 11.12 18.27 -3.79
N VAL A 76 10.05 17.57 -3.46
CA VAL A 76 9.39 16.56 -4.30
C VAL A 76 7.90 16.87 -4.36
N ASN A 77 7.22 16.41 -5.40
CA ASN A 77 5.86 16.82 -5.69
C ASN A 77 4.83 15.79 -5.20
N ALA A 78 5.17 14.51 -5.18
CA ALA A 78 4.24 13.43 -4.85
C ALA A 78 4.90 12.24 -4.17
N VAL A 79 4.11 11.50 -3.40
CA VAL A 79 4.39 10.18 -2.85
C VAL A 79 3.11 9.35 -2.86
N ILE A 80 3.20 8.00 -2.78
CA ILE A 80 2.06 7.15 -2.47
C ILE A 80 2.06 6.86 -0.97
N ALA A 81 0.96 7.20 -0.30
CA ALA A 81 0.85 7.03 1.15
C ALA A 81 -0.59 6.76 1.59
N SER A 82 -0.76 5.97 2.65
CA SER A 82 -2.04 5.87 3.35
C SER A 82 -2.38 7.17 4.08
N TYR A 83 -3.66 7.39 4.33
CA TYR A 83 -4.07 8.51 5.15
C TYR A 83 -3.55 8.35 6.59
N ARG A 84 -3.04 9.43 7.16
CA ARG A 84 -2.69 9.54 8.58
C ARG A 84 -2.96 10.97 9.05
N ASP A 85 -3.53 11.09 10.22
CA ASP A 85 -3.79 12.40 10.84
C ASP A 85 -2.55 13.27 10.88
N GLY A 86 -2.73 14.53 10.56
CA GLY A 86 -1.68 15.54 10.53
C GLY A 86 -0.85 15.58 9.25
N ARG A 87 -0.98 14.62 8.34
CA ARG A 87 -0.25 14.64 7.05
C ARG A 87 -0.86 15.66 6.09
N GLU A 88 -2.15 15.93 6.21
CA GLU A 88 -2.86 16.99 5.48
C GLU A 88 -2.33 18.41 5.75
N ARG A 89 -1.49 18.58 6.77
CA ARG A 89 -0.80 19.86 7.02
C ARG A 89 0.15 20.25 5.89
N PHE A 90 0.76 19.26 5.22
CA PHE A 90 1.75 19.48 4.17
C PHE A 90 1.45 18.79 2.84
N ALA A 91 0.48 17.88 2.81
CA ALA A 91 0.09 17.14 1.61
C ALA A 91 -1.41 17.28 1.32
N VAL A 92 -1.79 17.07 0.05
CA VAL A 92 -3.18 17.10 -0.41
C VAL A 92 -3.58 15.70 -0.84
N TYR A 93 -4.65 15.22 -0.20
CA TYR A 93 -5.31 13.95 -0.51
C TYR A 93 -6.52 14.16 -1.43
N PRO A 94 -6.94 13.13 -2.20
CA PRO A 94 -8.17 13.19 -2.99
C PRO A 94 -9.39 13.12 -2.07
N THR A 95 -9.94 14.27 -1.72
CA THR A 95 -11.12 14.41 -0.87
C THR A 95 -12.28 15.05 -1.61
N ASN A 96 -13.50 14.82 -1.12
CA ASN A 96 -14.66 15.60 -1.54
C ASN A 96 -14.67 16.99 -0.84
N GLU A 97 -15.67 17.81 -1.15
CA GLU A 97 -15.85 19.15 -0.57
C GLU A 97 -16.00 19.16 0.96
N LYS A 98 -16.38 18.01 1.55
CA LYS A 98 -16.51 17.85 3.00
C LYS A 98 -15.23 17.32 3.67
N GLY A 99 -14.11 17.16 2.90
CA GLY A 99 -12.84 16.65 3.40
C GLY A 99 -12.81 15.12 3.56
N VAL A 100 -13.83 14.39 3.09
CA VAL A 100 -13.87 12.92 3.16
C VAL A 100 -13.03 12.35 2.00
N LEU A 101 -12.15 11.41 2.33
CA LEU A 101 -11.34 10.67 1.35
C LEU A 101 -12.23 9.98 0.31
N LEU A 102 -11.79 10.01 -0.93
CA LEU A 102 -12.46 9.34 -2.04
C LEU A 102 -11.72 8.04 -2.36
N GLU A 103 -12.20 6.93 -1.80
CA GLU A 103 -11.59 5.59 -1.92
C GLU A 103 -11.31 5.20 -3.38
N LYS A 104 -12.17 5.59 -4.31
CA LYS A 104 -12.00 5.33 -5.75
C LYS A 104 -10.73 5.91 -6.39
N PHE A 105 -10.02 6.80 -5.70
CA PHE A 105 -8.76 7.39 -6.14
C PHE A 105 -7.55 6.73 -5.47
N ALA A 106 -7.74 5.64 -4.73
CA ALA A 106 -6.63 4.87 -4.22
C ALA A 106 -5.83 4.24 -5.37
N VAL A 107 -4.51 4.29 -5.26
CA VAL A 107 -3.58 3.60 -6.19
C VAL A 107 -3.50 2.13 -5.82
N SER A 108 -3.65 1.83 -4.54
CA SER A 108 -3.61 0.47 -3.99
C SER A 108 -4.59 0.33 -2.85
N ARG A 109 -5.20 -0.83 -2.74
CA ARG A 109 -6.02 -1.24 -1.61
C ARG A 109 -5.58 -2.62 -1.16
N PHE A 110 -4.96 -2.69 0.00
CA PHE A 110 -4.44 -3.94 0.55
C PHE A 110 -5.20 -4.32 1.79
N SER A 111 -5.67 -5.57 1.83
CA SER A 111 -6.33 -6.13 3.00
C SER A 111 -5.48 -7.21 3.64
N SER A 112 -5.29 -7.11 4.94
CA SER A 112 -4.57 -8.07 5.76
C SER A 112 -5.54 -8.94 6.54
N CYS A 113 -5.28 -10.25 6.52
CA CYS A 113 -6.05 -11.24 7.27
C CYS A 113 -5.21 -11.81 8.42
N LEU A 114 -5.90 -12.31 9.45
CA LEU A 114 -5.32 -13.35 10.27
C LEU A 114 -5.18 -14.62 9.42
N ILE A 115 -4.01 -15.23 9.48
CA ILE A 115 -3.72 -16.52 8.87
C ILE A 115 -3.72 -17.54 10.00
N GLY A 116 -4.63 -18.49 9.96
CA GLY A 116 -4.82 -19.45 11.04
C GLY A 116 -5.49 -20.74 10.58
N ARG A 117 -5.64 -21.68 11.50
CA ARG A 117 -6.30 -22.96 11.19
C ARG A 117 -7.77 -22.76 10.89
N ALA A 118 -8.29 -23.52 9.92
CA ALA A 118 -9.67 -23.43 9.44
C ALA A 118 -10.72 -23.46 10.55
N ARG A 119 -10.45 -24.18 11.65
CA ARG A 119 -11.35 -24.27 12.82
C ARG A 119 -11.62 -22.91 13.50
N PHE A 120 -10.72 -21.94 13.36
CA PHE A 120 -10.90 -20.60 13.93
C PHE A 120 -11.72 -19.66 13.04
N HIS A 121 -12.06 -20.08 11.82
CA HIS A 121 -12.77 -19.20 10.88
C HIS A 121 -14.13 -18.72 11.42
N LYS A 122 -14.92 -19.62 11.98
CA LYS A 122 -16.23 -19.24 12.57
C LYS A 122 -16.06 -18.28 13.75
N GLN A 123 -15.14 -18.59 14.67
CA GLN A 123 -14.86 -17.76 15.83
C GLN A 123 -14.33 -16.36 15.44
N TRP A 124 -13.57 -16.29 14.35
CA TRP A 124 -13.14 -15.00 13.80
C TRP A 124 -14.31 -14.19 13.24
N GLN A 125 -15.21 -14.84 12.47
CA GLN A 125 -16.40 -14.18 11.92
C GLN A 125 -17.35 -13.66 13.00
N THR A 126 -17.55 -14.41 14.07
CA THR A 126 -18.41 -14.03 15.21
C THR A 126 -17.71 -13.17 16.23
N ARG A 127 -16.43 -12.86 16.04
CA ARG A 127 -15.58 -12.12 16.96
C ARG A 127 -15.38 -12.82 18.33
N GLU A 128 -15.73 -14.07 18.46
CA GLU A 128 -15.52 -14.87 19.69
C GLU A 128 -14.04 -15.07 20.03
N VAL A 129 -13.13 -14.97 19.03
CA VAL A 129 -11.68 -15.01 19.30
C VAL A 129 -11.23 -13.91 20.25
N PHE A 130 -11.92 -12.75 20.30
CA PHE A 130 -11.63 -11.65 21.19
C PHE A 130 -11.96 -11.94 22.66
N GLN A 131 -12.78 -12.95 22.92
CA GLN A 131 -13.14 -13.36 24.27
C GLN A 131 -12.11 -14.34 24.87
N ASN A 132 -11.25 -14.90 24.04
CA ASN A 132 -10.27 -15.90 24.46
C ASN A 132 -8.88 -15.25 24.63
N LYS A 133 -8.54 -14.89 25.86
CA LYS A 133 -7.21 -14.32 26.18
C LYS A 133 -6.03 -15.24 25.87
N ALA A 134 -6.26 -16.53 25.61
CA ALA A 134 -5.21 -17.46 25.20
C ALA A 134 -4.95 -17.46 23.67
N PHE A 135 -5.71 -16.65 22.90
CA PHE A 135 -5.46 -16.54 21.46
C PHE A 135 -4.21 -15.70 21.20
N THR A 136 -3.16 -16.36 20.71
CA THR A 136 -1.86 -15.73 20.45
C THR A 136 -1.63 -15.56 18.96
N ILE A 137 -1.20 -14.37 18.56
CA ILE A 137 -0.88 -14.02 17.18
C ILE A 137 0.62 -13.75 17.08
N ALA A 138 1.30 -14.42 16.16
CA ALA A 138 2.71 -14.12 15.83
C ALA A 138 2.78 -13.01 14.77
N ILE A 139 3.54 -11.94 15.05
CA ILE A 139 3.67 -10.79 14.15
C ILE A 139 5.14 -10.41 14.01
N PRO A 140 5.64 -10.22 12.77
CA PRO A 140 6.99 -9.73 12.55
C PRO A 140 7.16 -8.30 13.08
N ASN A 141 8.31 -8.02 13.69
CA ASN A 141 8.64 -6.67 14.15
C ASN A 141 8.63 -5.65 13.00
N GLY A 142 8.05 -4.50 13.24
CA GLY A 142 7.99 -3.41 12.25
C GLY A 142 6.79 -3.46 11.31
N TYR A 143 5.95 -4.49 11.37
CA TYR A 143 4.65 -4.46 10.68
C TYR A 143 3.72 -3.43 11.33
N GLY A 144 3.09 -2.59 10.49
CA GLY A 144 2.18 -1.52 10.95
C GLY A 144 0.96 -2.03 11.74
N LEU A 145 0.58 -3.28 11.50
CA LEU A 145 -0.50 -4.00 12.18
C LEU A 145 -0.29 -4.16 13.70
N ASN A 146 0.96 -4.10 14.18
CA ASN A 146 1.24 -4.24 15.60
C ASN A 146 0.54 -3.18 16.47
N SER A 147 0.41 -1.94 15.98
CA SER A 147 -0.27 -0.88 16.73
C SER A 147 -1.78 -1.10 16.82
N ALA A 148 -2.40 -1.52 15.71
CA ALA A 148 -3.83 -1.79 15.66
C ALA A 148 -4.21 -3.04 16.50
N LEU A 149 -3.40 -4.09 16.47
CA LEU A 149 -3.64 -5.30 17.25
C LEU A 149 -3.35 -5.15 18.75
N LYS A 150 -2.54 -4.17 19.15
CA LYS A 150 -2.23 -3.95 20.60
C LYS A 150 -3.43 -3.55 21.42
N GLU A 151 -4.44 -2.97 20.83
CA GLU A 151 -5.68 -2.56 21.51
C GLU A 151 -6.67 -3.71 21.66
N GLU A 152 -6.43 -4.84 20.99
CA GLU A 152 -7.28 -6.02 21.03
C GLU A 152 -6.84 -6.98 22.15
N PRO A 153 -7.74 -7.79 22.71
CA PRO A 153 -7.44 -8.68 23.84
C PRO A 153 -6.70 -9.96 23.47
N PHE A 154 -5.75 -9.87 22.54
CA PHE A 154 -4.87 -10.99 22.14
C PHE A 154 -3.52 -10.93 22.85
N TYR A 155 -2.86 -12.09 22.91
CA TYR A 155 -1.42 -12.11 23.15
C TYR A 155 -0.68 -11.94 21.80
N ILE A 156 0.21 -10.95 21.74
CA ILE A 156 1.07 -10.73 20.58
C ILE A 156 2.44 -11.34 20.86
N HIS A 157 2.85 -12.27 20.02
CA HIS A 157 4.19 -12.83 19.98
C HIS A 157 4.98 -12.18 18.84
N ASN A 158 5.87 -11.25 19.18
CA ASN A 158 6.70 -10.58 18.18
C ASN A 158 7.79 -11.51 17.68
N THR A 159 7.98 -11.56 16.37
CA THR A 159 9.01 -12.35 15.70
C THR A 159 9.96 -11.44 14.90
N PHE A 160 11.16 -11.93 14.60
CA PHE A 160 12.12 -11.16 13.82
C PHE A 160 11.87 -11.27 12.29
N SER A 161 11.07 -12.22 11.82
CA SER A 161 10.72 -12.40 10.41
C SER A 161 9.33 -12.98 10.23
N LYS A 162 8.80 -12.85 9.02
CA LYS A 162 7.55 -13.47 8.57
C LYS A 162 7.64 -15.00 8.62
N ASP A 163 8.74 -15.56 8.13
CA ASP A 163 8.95 -17.02 8.14
C ASP A 163 8.90 -17.59 9.55
N LYS A 164 9.50 -16.87 10.53
CA LYS A 164 9.46 -17.32 11.92
C LYS A 164 8.06 -17.26 12.51
N ALA A 165 7.24 -16.28 12.12
CA ALA A 165 5.85 -16.23 12.55
C ALA A 165 5.04 -17.42 12.02
N PHE A 166 5.24 -17.80 10.76
CA PHE A 166 4.57 -18.95 10.16
C PHE A 166 5.12 -20.28 10.68
N GLU A 167 6.40 -20.40 10.95
CA GLU A 167 6.97 -21.59 11.63
C GLU A 167 6.29 -21.85 12.97
N LEU A 168 6.06 -20.79 13.77
CA LEU A 168 5.35 -20.93 15.07
C LEU A 168 3.89 -21.33 14.89
N LEU A 169 3.23 -20.80 13.87
CA LEU A 169 1.85 -21.18 13.53
C LEU A 169 1.75 -22.64 13.11
N ASP A 170 2.65 -23.13 12.25
CA ASP A 170 2.66 -24.53 11.80
C ASP A 170 2.90 -25.49 12.97
N LYS A 171 3.81 -25.14 13.86
CA LYS A 171 4.07 -25.91 15.09
C LYS A 171 2.94 -25.84 16.12
N GLY A 172 1.92 -25.00 15.89
CA GLY A 172 0.79 -24.81 16.81
C GLY A 172 1.15 -24.06 18.10
N VAL A 173 2.33 -23.39 18.13
CA VAL A 173 2.77 -22.54 19.26
C VAL A 173 1.88 -21.29 19.36
N VAL A 174 1.46 -20.76 18.21
CA VAL A 174 0.51 -19.65 18.11
C VAL A 174 -0.74 -20.07 17.33
N GLN A 175 -1.84 -19.38 17.49
CA GLN A 175 -3.12 -19.69 16.83
C GLN A 175 -3.24 -19.02 15.46
N ALA A 176 -2.56 -17.89 15.27
CA ALA A 176 -2.57 -17.15 14.02
C ALA A 176 -1.27 -16.38 13.78
N SER A 177 -1.07 -15.98 12.53
CA SER A 177 -0.17 -14.93 12.10
C SER A 177 -0.93 -13.91 11.26
N VAL A 178 -0.27 -12.94 10.65
CA VAL A 178 -0.88 -11.94 9.78
C VAL A 178 -0.20 -11.94 8.42
N ASP A 179 -0.99 -11.77 7.36
CA ASP A 179 -0.49 -11.62 6.01
C ASP A 179 -1.47 -10.85 5.12
N LEU A 180 -0.97 -10.38 3.98
CA LEU A 180 -1.79 -9.85 2.89
C LEU A 180 -2.71 -10.96 2.38
N CYS A 181 -3.99 -10.67 2.19
CA CYS A 181 -4.97 -11.65 1.72
C CYS A 181 -5.86 -11.16 0.58
N GLN A 182 -5.89 -9.84 0.34
CA GLN A 182 -6.61 -9.26 -0.80
C GLN A 182 -5.87 -8.05 -1.34
N VAL A 183 -5.99 -7.85 -2.64
CA VAL A 183 -5.67 -6.62 -3.36
C VAL A 183 -6.95 -6.18 -4.04
N ASP A 184 -7.48 -5.00 -3.69
CA ASP A 184 -8.85 -4.60 -3.93
C ASP A 184 -9.84 -5.70 -3.47
N ASP A 185 -10.72 -6.16 -4.36
CA ASP A 185 -11.66 -7.25 -4.08
C ASP A 185 -11.12 -8.65 -4.43
N LEU A 186 -9.89 -8.72 -4.96
CA LEU A 186 -9.28 -9.96 -5.41
C LEU A 186 -8.51 -10.64 -4.28
N LYS A 187 -8.88 -11.87 -3.98
CA LYS A 187 -8.16 -12.70 -3.01
C LYS A 187 -6.80 -13.09 -3.59
N VAL A 188 -5.75 -12.88 -2.81
CA VAL A 188 -4.39 -13.29 -3.17
C VAL A 188 -3.94 -14.43 -2.26
N SER A 189 -3.07 -15.26 -2.81
CA SER A 189 -2.45 -16.32 -2.02
C SER A 189 -1.37 -15.69 -1.14
N SER A 190 -1.57 -15.75 0.16
CA SER A 190 -0.61 -15.19 1.10
C SER A 190 0.38 -16.27 1.54
N TYR A 191 -0.01 -17.11 2.44
CA TYR A 191 0.82 -18.20 2.94
C TYR A 191 0.21 -19.55 2.53
N GLN A 192 1.01 -20.38 1.85
CA GLN A 192 0.62 -21.74 1.48
C GLN A 192 1.59 -22.73 2.10
N HIS A 193 1.14 -23.41 3.14
CA HIS A 193 1.82 -24.63 3.58
C HIS A 193 1.12 -25.84 2.96
N LYS A 194 1.81 -26.59 2.09
CA LYS A 194 1.24 -27.78 1.43
C LYS A 194 0.71 -28.77 2.47
N GLY A 195 -0.58 -29.07 2.41
CA GLY A 195 -1.23 -30.08 3.26
C GLY A 195 -1.68 -29.58 4.64
N SER A 196 -1.53 -28.30 4.97
CA SER A 196 -2.06 -27.75 6.22
C SER A 196 -3.50 -27.22 6.05
N ASP A 197 -4.23 -27.14 7.17
CA ASP A 197 -5.54 -26.48 7.26
C ASP A 197 -5.42 -24.98 7.54
N VAL A 198 -4.21 -24.43 7.44
CA VAL A 198 -3.91 -23.02 7.66
C VAL A 198 -4.31 -22.21 6.43
N LYS A 199 -5.09 -21.15 6.64
CA LYS A 199 -5.62 -20.30 5.59
C LYS A 199 -5.99 -18.91 6.11
N PRO A 200 -6.19 -17.91 5.21
CA PRO A 200 -6.73 -16.62 5.61
C PRO A 200 -8.09 -16.74 6.27
N LEU A 201 -8.27 -16.07 7.40
CA LEU A 201 -9.52 -15.99 8.15
C LEU A 201 -10.25 -14.70 7.75
N TYR A 202 -11.33 -14.83 7.02
CA TYR A 202 -12.16 -13.71 6.58
C TYR A 202 -13.26 -13.36 7.61
N PRO A 203 -13.67 -12.08 7.70
CA PRO A 203 -13.23 -10.93 6.89
C PRO A 203 -11.79 -10.49 7.22
N PRO A 204 -11.16 -9.67 6.35
CA PRO A 204 -9.87 -9.05 6.65
C PRO A 204 -9.87 -8.33 8.00
N TYR A 205 -8.74 -8.34 8.65
CA TYR A 205 -8.55 -7.61 9.92
C TYR A 205 -8.43 -6.10 9.68
N GLU A 206 -7.71 -5.73 8.64
CA GLU A 206 -7.45 -4.35 8.27
C GLU A 206 -7.43 -4.22 6.74
N THR A 207 -7.95 -3.09 6.25
CA THR A 207 -7.79 -2.67 4.86
C THR A 207 -7.12 -1.30 4.84
N THR A 208 -6.07 -1.15 4.04
CA THR A 208 -5.29 0.08 3.93
C THR A 208 -5.27 0.55 2.48
N ASP A 209 -5.74 1.77 2.25
CA ASP A 209 -5.67 2.44 0.96
C ASP A 209 -4.39 3.27 0.87
N GLY A 210 -3.69 3.15 -0.26
CA GLY A 210 -2.58 4.02 -0.63
C GLY A 210 -3.02 5.03 -1.68
N TYR A 211 -2.79 6.32 -1.43
CA TYR A 211 -3.16 7.40 -2.34
C TYR A 211 -1.91 8.07 -2.90
N LEU A 212 -1.94 8.44 -4.18
CA LEU A 212 -0.99 9.40 -4.73
C LEU A 212 -1.36 10.78 -4.17
N ILE A 213 -0.53 11.28 -3.26
CA ILE A 213 -0.71 12.56 -2.61
C ILE A 213 0.31 13.57 -3.11
N PHE A 214 -0.10 14.82 -3.20
CA PHE A 214 0.73 15.90 -3.72
C PHE A 214 1.18 16.84 -2.60
N SER A 215 2.37 17.45 -2.75
CA SER A 215 2.73 18.59 -1.92
C SER A 215 1.72 19.73 -2.11
N LYS A 216 1.49 20.52 -1.07
CA LYS A 216 0.52 21.64 -1.16
C LYS A 216 0.87 22.61 -2.28
N GLN A 217 2.15 22.92 -2.44
CA GLN A 217 2.59 23.85 -3.48
C GLN A 217 2.32 23.30 -4.88
N PHE A 218 2.69 22.04 -5.13
CA PHE A 218 2.42 21.43 -6.45
C PHE A 218 0.94 21.43 -6.76
N TYR A 219 0.10 21.00 -5.80
CA TYR A 219 -1.35 20.98 -5.98
C TYR A 219 -1.93 22.37 -6.23
N GLN A 220 -1.49 23.40 -5.51
CA GLN A 220 -1.95 24.77 -5.72
C GLN A 220 -1.62 25.30 -7.13
N GLN A 221 -0.44 24.98 -7.63
CA GLN A 221 0.01 25.40 -8.96
C GLN A 221 -0.58 24.55 -10.09
N ASN A 222 -0.92 23.29 -9.81
CA ASN A 222 -1.31 22.28 -10.82
C ASN A 222 -2.59 21.52 -10.41
N SER A 223 -3.59 22.21 -9.84
CA SER A 223 -4.78 21.56 -9.29
C SER A 223 -5.58 20.78 -10.33
N GLN A 224 -5.66 21.29 -11.56
CA GLN A 224 -6.37 20.62 -12.64
C GLN A 224 -5.66 19.35 -13.07
N LEU A 225 -4.34 19.38 -13.24
CA LEU A 225 -3.52 18.21 -13.55
C LEU A 225 -3.59 17.17 -12.42
N SER A 226 -3.51 17.60 -11.16
CA SER A 226 -3.63 16.71 -10.01
C SER A 226 -4.97 15.95 -9.98
N LYS A 227 -6.06 16.63 -10.31
CA LYS A 227 -7.40 16.02 -10.43
C LYS A 227 -7.48 15.06 -11.62
N GLU A 228 -6.88 15.41 -12.75
CA GLU A 228 -6.79 14.54 -13.93
C GLU A 228 -6.02 13.25 -13.62
N ILE A 229 -4.91 13.34 -12.92
CA ILE A 229 -4.13 12.20 -12.43
C ILE A 229 -4.99 11.30 -11.54
N TRP A 230 -5.70 11.85 -10.54
CA TRP A 230 -6.59 11.05 -9.71
C TRP A 230 -7.74 10.42 -10.49
N GLN A 231 -8.30 11.12 -11.48
CA GLN A 231 -9.34 10.56 -12.35
C GLN A 231 -8.83 9.42 -13.24
N TRP A 232 -7.58 9.52 -13.68
CA TRP A 232 -6.92 8.43 -14.43
C TRP A 232 -6.75 7.21 -13.51
N LEU A 233 -6.21 7.40 -12.31
CA LEU A 233 -6.03 6.34 -11.30
C LEU A 233 -7.36 5.63 -10.95
N ALA A 234 -8.46 6.39 -10.85
CA ALA A 234 -9.79 5.83 -10.55
C ALA A 234 -10.34 4.90 -11.65
N ARG A 235 -9.79 4.96 -12.86
CA ARG A 235 -10.22 4.15 -14.01
C ARG A 235 -9.22 3.07 -14.37
N PHE A 236 -8.04 3.15 -13.80
CA PHE A 236 -6.96 2.22 -14.09
C PHE A 236 -7.06 0.98 -13.19
N ASP A 237 -7.00 -0.21 -13.80
CA ASP A 237 -7.01 -1.48 -13.05
C ASP A 237 -5.61 -1.76 -12.46
N SER A 238 -5.32 -1.13 -11.34
CA SER A 238 -4.06 -1.28 -10.63
C SER A 238 -3.89 -2.65 -9.98
N ALA A 239 -5.01 -3.31 -9.61
CA ALA A 239 -4.98 -4.58 -8.89
C ALA A 239 -4.22 -5.67 -9.64
N GLN A 240 -4.43 -5.77 -10.96
CA GLN A 240 -3.77 -6.77 -11.80
C GLN A 240 -2.24 -6.61 -11.80
N ILE A 241 -1.74 -5.37 -11.78
CA ILE A 241 -0.31 -5.12 -11.71
C ILE A 241 0.25 -5.55 -10.35
N TYR A 242 -0.42 -5.22 -9.26
CA TYR A 242 0.00 -5.67 -7.92
C TYR A 242 0.01 -7.19 -7.79
N ILE A 243 -1.01 -7.89 -8.32
CA ILE A 243 -1.11 -9.34 -8.30
C ILE A 243 0.04 -9.99 -9.10
N LYS A 244 0.35 -9.45 -10.29
CA LYS A 244 1.51 -9.90 -11.08
C LYS A 244 2.80 -9.88 -10.26
N TYR A 245 3.04 -8.81 -9.50
CA TYR A 245 4.22 -8.69 -8.66
C TYR A 245 4.21 -9.62 -7.44
N LEU A 246 3.05 -9.92 -6.88
CA LEU A 246 2.92 -10.89 -5.80
C LEU A 246 3.23 -12.31 -6.27
N GLN A 247 2.79 -12.69 -7.48
CA GLN A 247 3.05 -14.01 -8.06
C GLN A 247 4.49 -14.21 -8.50
N ALA A 248 5.21 -13.13 -8.82
CA ALA A 248 6.62 -13.21 -9.23
C ALA A 248 7.60 -13.42 -8.06
N VAL A 249 7.14 -13.28 -6.82
CA VAL A 249 7.94 -13.44 -5.60
C VAL A 249 7.83 -14.87 -5.01
N GLU A 250 6.89 -15.69 -5.51
CA GLU A 250 6.74 -17.12 -5.18
C GLU A 250 7.68 -17.99 -6.03
#